data_9628368674fc61993fbdd064c06a117e
#
_entry.id   9628368674fc61993fbdd064c06a117e
#
_cell.length_a   1.000
_cell.length_b   1.000
_cell.length_c   1.000
_cell.angle_alpha   90.00
_cell.angle_beta   90.00
_cell.angle_gamma   90.00
#
_symmetry.space_group_name_H-M   'P 1'
#
loop_
_entity.id
_entity.type
_entity.pdbx_description
1 polymer ?
#
loop_
_entity_poly.entity_id
_entity_poly.type
_entity_poly.pdbx_seq_one_letter_code
_entity_poly.pdbx_strand_id
1 'polypeptide(L)'
;MIVHWPRETGDNAIVPARDRLDYAGAYKHICSNSRRRVLGENASSDTPAVPTALGGAAVLILATPHVDSLAALRILTQLLAQDEVPFRIAPVNGYRSLQHVLAQDVHDHLELHTLIFINLGSLLPLPETVPLPPHCTLHVIDSHRPWNLSNLFATSGINDHIWVWDDGDIEHRLGKEREAYEILEFDFESDSEESEDEDEEEDEFGKRIRTHSPPRETKRARLDPSQRQSYRAILAKYYAKGIWTGMSTAQMMYMLAVSLGRS
;
A
#
# COMPACT_ATOMS: atom_id res chain seq x y z
N MET A 1 -2.71 3.60 0.74
CA MET A 1 -3.67 4.09 1.80
C MET A 1 -3.10 3.81 3.19
N ILE A 2 -3.27 4.71 4.17
CA ILE A 2 -2.78 4.52 5.55
C ILE A 2 -3.93 4.05 6.44
N VAL A 3 -3.72 2.92 7.14
CA VAL A 3 -4.62 2.37 8.16
C VAL A 3 -4.14 2.87 9.51
N HIS A 4 -4.93 3.72 10.15
CA HIS A 4 -4.50 4.43 11.34
C HIS A 4 -4.60 3.60 12.62
N TRP A 5 -3.68 3.87 13.54
CA TRP A 5 -3.70 3.33 14.89
C TRP A 5 -5.03 3.66 15.59
N PRO A 6 -5.67 2.69 16.27
CA PRO A 6 -6.89 2.95 17.01
C PRO A 6 -6.61 3.91 18.18
N ARG A 7 -7.18 5.10 18.14
CA ARG A 7 -7.07 6.08 19.22
C ARG A 7 -8.15 5.88 20.26
N GLU A 8 -7.79 6.09 21.53
CA GLU A 8 -8.77 6.44 22.55
C GLU A 8 -9.42 7.77 22.13
N THR A 9 -10.74 7.81 22.12
CA THR A 9 -11.54 8.97 21.73
C THR A 9 -11.23 10.16 22.63
N GLY A 10 -10.28 10.98 22.24
CA GLY A 10 -9.96 12.26 22.86
C GLY A 10 -10.08 13.37 21.82
N ASP A 11 -10.67 14.49 22.21
CA ASP A 11 -11.15 15.62 21.37
C ASP A 11 -10.12 16.38 20.51
N ASN A 12 -8.92 15.86 20.28
CA ASN A 12 -7.86 16.58 19.56
C ASN A 12 -7.57 16.05 18.13
N ALA A 13 -8.47 15.31 17.53
CA ALA A 13 -8.29 14.87 16.15
C ALA A 13 -8.56 16.01 15.17
N ILE A 14 -7.52 16.48 14.47
CA ILE A 14 -7.57 17.52 13.43
C ILE A 14 -8.36 17.06 12.16
N VAL A 15 -8.68 15.77 12.05
CA VAL A 15 -9.47 15.21 10.95
C VAL A 15 -10.72 14.55 11.54
N PRO A 16 -11.93 14.79 10.98
CA PRO A 16 -13.16 14.18 11.46
C PRO A 16 -13.02 12.65 11.47
N ALA A 17 -13.35 12.01 12.57
CA ALA A 17 -13.24 10.56 12.78
C ALA A 17 -14.02 9.70 11.76
N ARG A 18 -14.85 10.32 10.92
CA ARG A 18 -15.67 9.64 9.91
C ARG A 18 -14.91 9.20 8.66
N ASP A 19 -13.77 9.83 8.34
CA ASP A 19 -13.03 9.57 7.09
C ASP A 19 -11.70 8.83 7.30
N ARG A 20 -11.40 8.41 8.54
CA ARG A 20 -10.16 7.70 8.85
C ARG A 20 -10.41 6.21 8.97
N LEU A 21 -9.73 5.45 8.12
CA LEU A 21 -9.71 4.00 8.22
C LEU A 21 -8.79 3.57 9.37
N ASP A 22 -9.39 2.97 10.40
CA ASP A 22 -8.68 2.37 11.53
C ASP A 22 -8.46 0.86 11.34
N TYR A 23 -7.79 0.22 12.30
CA TYR A 23 -7.52 -1.22 12.27
C TYR A 23 -8.81 -2.06 12.18
N ALA A 24 -9.85 -1.69 12.92
CA ALA A 24 -11.12 -2.40 12.91
C ALA A 24 -11.83 -2.25 11.55
N GLY A 25 -11.78 -1.07 10.96
CA GLY A 25 -12.31 -0.80 9.62
C GLY A 25 -11.57 -1.58 8.53
N ALA A 26 -10.24 -1.61 8.58
CA ALA A 26 -9.42 -2.39 7.65
C ALA A 26 -9.68 -3.89 7.78
N TYR A 27 -9.82 -4.40 8.99
CA TYR A 27 -10.16 -5.80 9.23
C TYR A 27 -11.57 -6.14 8.71
N LYS A 28 -12.57 -5.28 8.93
CA LYS A 28 -13.91 -5.45 8.35
C LYS A 28 -13.90 -5.47 6.83
N HIS A 29 -13.02 -4.68 6.20
CA HIS A 29 -12.83 -4.71 4.76
C HIS A 29 -12.29 -6.07 4.30
N ILE A 30 -11.30 -6.65 4.98
CA ILE A 30 -10.77 -8.00 4.70
C ILE A 30 -11.92 -9.04 4.76
N CYS A 31 -12.71 -9.02 5.83
CA CYS A 31 -13.83 -9.92 6.01
C CYS A 31 -14.91 -9.76 4.92
N SER A 32 -15.25 -8.50 4.56
CA SER A 32 -16.29 -8.23 3.57
C SER A 32 -15.87 -8.66 2.16
N ASN A 33 -14.61 -8.46 1.78
CA ASN A 33 -14.09 -8.90 0.49
C ASN A 33 -14.08 -10.43 0.36
N SER A 34 -13.76 -11.14 1.44
CA SER A 34 -13.84 -12.60 1.46
C SER A 34 -15.27 -13.12 1.31
N ARG A 35 -16.25 -12.46 1.93
CA ARG A 35 -17.68 -12.85 1.88
C ARG A 35 -18.34 -12.56 0.53
N ARG A 36 -17.98 -11.50 -0.17
CA ARG A 36 -18.53 -11.19 -1.51
C ARG A 36 -18.36 -12.34 -2.47
N ARG A 37 -17.26 -13.07 -2.36
CA ARG A 37 -17.01 -14.27 -3.15
C ARG A 37 -17.96 -15.42 -2.85
N VAL A 38 -18.27 -15.66 -1.57
CA VAL A 38 -19.15 -16.76 -1.15
C VAL A 38 -20.59 -16.54 -1.65
N LEU A 39 -21.01 -15.28 -1.83
CA LEU A 39 -22.36 -14.93 -2.29
C LEU A 39 -22.50 -14.83 -3.82
N GLY A 40 -21.44 -15.05 -4.61
CA GLY A 40 -21.55 -15.33 -6.04
C GLY A 40 -21.95 -14.15 -6.92
N GLU A 41 -21.26 -13.00 -6.85
CA GLU A 41 -21.40 -11.97 -7.90
C GLU A 41 -20.87 -12.41 -9.28
N ASN A 42 -20.31 -13.63 -9.40
CA ASN A 42 -19.82 -14.22 -10.66
C ASN A 42 -20.48 -15.59 -11.00
N ALA A 43 -21.73 -15.80 -10.65
CA ALA A 43 -22.47 -17.01 -11.03
C ALA A 43 -22.93 -16.98 -12.50
N SER A 44 -22.09 -16.59 -13.44
CA SER A 44 -22.41 -16.60 -14.88
C SER A 44 -21.39 -17.32 -15.76
N SER A 45 -20.66 -18.31 -15.23
CA SER A 45 -19.90 -19.22 -16.09
C SER A 45 -20.11 -20.67 -15.66
N ASP A 46 -20.75 -21.44 -16.56
CA ASP A 46 -20.91 -22.91 -16.52
C ASP A 46 -19.57 -23.68 -16.63
N THR A 47 -18.46 -23.05 -16.27
CA THR A 47 -17.14 -23.72 -16.24
C THR A 47 -16.92 -24.33 -14.88
N PRO A 48 -16.70 -25.65 -14.80
CA PRO A 48 -16.37 -26.32 -13.53
C PRO A 48 -15.13 -25.66 -12.94
N ALA A 49 -15.23 -25.23 -11.66
CA ALA A 49 -14.12 -24.64 -10.93
C ALA A 49 -12.92 -25.56 -10.94
N VAL A 50 -11.86 -25.18 -11.64
CA VAL A 50 -10.58 -25.88 -11.56
C VAL A 50 -10.08 -25.70 -10.12
N PRO A 51 -9.65 -26.78 -9.42
CA PRO A 51 -9.09 -26.65 -8.08
C PRO A 51 -7.84 -25.76 -8.15
N THR A 52 -7.96 -24.54 -7.64
CA THR A 52 -6.83 -23.61 -7.61
C THR A 52 -5.87 -23.97 -6.49
N ALA A 53 -4.59 -23.66 -6.65
CA ALA A 53 -3.55 -23.94 -5.65
C ALA A 53 -3.86 -23.30 -4.27
N LEU A 54 -4.68 -22.25 -4.25
CA LEU A 54 -5.16 -21.58 -3.03
C LEU A 54 -6.31 -22.32 -2.30
N GLY A 55 -6.83 -23.42 -2.87
CA GLY A 55 -7.91 -24.19 -2.23
C GLY A 55 -9.18 -23.35 -1.95
N GLY A 56 -9.40 -22.29 -2.75
CA GLY A 56 -10.55 -21.42 -2.56
C GLY A 56 -10.38 -20.32 -1.50
N ALA A 57 -9.18 -20.10 -0.94
CA ALA A 57 -8.93 -19.03 0.03
C ALA A 57 -8.85 -17.65 -0.66
N ALA A 58 -9.68 -16.70 -0.23
CA ALA A 58 -9.66 -15.32 -0.70
C ALA A 58 -8.56 -14.48 -0.07
N VAL A 59 -7.95 -14.97 1.03
CA VAL A 59 -6.91 -14.30 1.81
C VAL A 59 -5.64 -15.13 1.80
N LEU A 60 -4.54 -14.50 1.37
CA LEU A 60 -3.19 -15.07 1.46
C LEU A 60 -2.35 -14.25 2.44
N ILE A 61 -1.74 -14.91 3.42
CA ILE A 61 -0.90 -14.27 4.43
C ILE A 61 0.54 -14.70 4.20
N LEU A 62 1.42 -13.74 3.90
CA LEU A 62 2.85 -13.94 3.80
C LEU A 62 3.51 -13.46 5.09
N ALA A 63 4.24 -14.34 5.76
CA ALA A 63 4.88 -14.01 7.03
C ALA A 63 6.34 -14.45 7.07
N THR A 64 7.19 -13.61 7.66
CA THR A 64 8.58 -13.97 7.93
C THR A 64 8.67 -14.89 9.15
N PRO A 65 9.64 -15.81 9.22
CA PRO A 65 9.76 -16.79 10.34
C PRO A 65 10.40 -16.14 11.59
N HIS A 66 9.87 -15.01 12.04
CA HIS A 66 10.28 -14.32 13.27
C HIS A 66 9.28 -14.56 14.40
N VAL A 67 9.73 -14.50 15.65
CA VAL A 67 8.88 -14.71 16.84
C VAL A 67 7.71 -13.72 16.85
N ASP A 68 7.97 -12.46 16.55
CA ASP A 68 6.96 -11.40 16.47
C ASP A 68 5.92 -11.70 15.37
N SER A 69 6.37 -12.14 14.20
CA SER A 69 5.48 -12.55 13.10
C SER A 69 4.61 -13.74 13.50
N LEU A 70 5.17 -14.74 14.17
CA LEU A 70 4.41 -15.91 14.62
C LEU A 70 3.35 -15.55 15.65
N ALA A 71 3.66 -14.65 16.58
CA ALA A 71 2.71 -14.14 17.57
C ALA A 71 1.59 -13.33 16.88
N ALA A 72 1.94 -12.41 15.98
CA ALA A 72 0.98 -11.64 15.18
C ALA A 72 0.08 -12.57 14.36
N LEU A 73 0.68 -13.56 13.70
CA LEU A 73 -0.02 -14.55 12.88
C LEU A 73 -1.03 -15.33 13.71
N ARG A 74 -0.65 -15.75 14.92
CA ARG A 74 -1.53 -16.46 15.84
C ARG A 74 -2.77 -15.66 16.19
N ILE A 75 -2.62 -14.36 16.48
CA ILE A 75 -3.74 -13.47 16.80
C ILE A 75 -4.62 -13.27 15.56
N LEU A 76 -4.02 -12.89 14.41
CA LEU A 76 -4.76 -12.61 13.18
C LEU A 76 -5.55 -13.83 12.69
N THR A 77 -4.92 -14.99 12.66
CA THR A 77 -5.59 -16.24 12.20
C THR A 77 -6.71 -16.67 13.13
N GLN A 78 -6.59 -16.41 14.44
CA GLN A 78 -7.66 -16.66 15.40
C GLN A 78 -8.87 -15.75 15.11
N LEU A 79 -8.63 -14.47 14.81
CA LEU A 79 -9.68 -13.52 14.44
C LEU A 79 -10.37 -13.93 13.12
N LEU A 80 -9.59 -14.26 12.09
CA LEU A 80 -10.11 -14.71 10.80
C LEU A 80 -10.93 -16.00 10.92
N ALA A 81 -10.46 -16.95 11.76
CA ALA A 81 -11.19 -18.21 12.02
C ALA A 81 -12.50 -17.97 12.76
N GLN A 82 -12.55 -17.04 13.72
CA GLN A 82 -13.79 -16.66 14.42
C GLN A 82 -14.83 -16.03 13.46
N ASP A 83 -14.35 -15.31 12.44
CA ASP A 83 -15.21 -14.68 11.43
C ASP A 83 -15.46 -15.56 10.20
N GLU A 84 -15.03 -16.83 10.25
CA GLU A 84 -15.20 -17.82 9.17
C GLU A 84 -14.59 -17.38 7.84
N VAL A 85 -13.50 -16.59 7.90
CA VAL A 85 -12.77 -16.14 6.72
C VAL A 85 -11.73 -17.18 6.33
N PRO A 86 -11.83 -17.83 5.15
CA PRO A 86 -10.85 -18.78 4.69
C PRO A 86 -9.55 -18.08 4.31
N PHE A 87 -8.43 -18.56 4.82
CA PHE A 87 -7.10 -18.02 4.56
C PHE A 87 -6.08 -19.12 4.32
N ARG A 88 -5.00 -18.76 3.63
CA ARG A 88 -3.79 -19.57 3.47
C ARG A 88 -2.60 -18.80 3.99
N ILE A 89 -1.61 -19.51 4.53
CA ILE A 89 -0.35 -18.92 5.01
C ILE A 89 0.79 -19.45 4.14
N ALA A 90 1.65 -18.54 3.68
CA ALA A 90 2.89 -18.86 3.01
C ALA A 90 4.07 -18.24 3.77
N PRO A 91 5.03 -19.06 4.26
CA PRO A 91 6.22 -18.54 4.92
C PRO A 91 7.17 -17.92 3.89
N VAL A 92 7.74 -16.77 4.21
CA VAL A 92 8.69 -16.05 3.36
C VAL A 92 10.01 -15.86 4.09
N ASN A 93 11.05 -16.51 3.61
CA ASN A 93 12.39 -16.43 4.16
C ASN A 93 13.34 -15.69 3.20
N GLY A 94 13.11 -14.38 3.05
CA GLY A 94 13.90 -13.49 2.18
C GLY A 94 13.30 -13.26 0.79
N TYR A 95 13.95 -12.37 0.03
CA TYR A 95 13.42 -11.85 -1.25
C TYR A 95 13.19 -12.90 -2.34
N ARG A 96 14.07 -13.91 -2.42
CA ARG A 96 13.89 -15.00 -3.42
C ARG A 96 12.63 -15.81 -3.13
N SER A 97 12.39 -16.10 -1.85
CA SER A 97 11.17 -16.80 -1.41
C SER A 97 9.92 -15.95 -1.68
N LEU A 98 10.00 -14.63 -1.43
CA LEU A 98 8.93 -13.70 -1.75
C LEU A 98 8.60 -13.71 -3.25
N GLN A 99 9.59 -13.54 -4.11
CA GLN A 99 9.39 -13.54 -5.57
C GLN A 99 8.76 -14.85 -6.06
N HIS A 100 9.20 -15.98 -5.50
CA HIS A 100 8.65 -17.28 -5.85
C HIS A 100 7.17 -17.41 -5.47
N VAL A 101 6.81 -17.00 -4.24
CA VAL A 101 5.41 -17.01 -3.78
C VAL A 101 4.54 -16.05 -4.59
N LEU A 102 5.04 -14.85 -4.89
CA LEU A 102 4.32 -13.88 -5.71
C LEU A 102 4.06 -14.40 -7.12
N ALA A 103 5.03 -15.06 -7.74
CA ALA A 103 4.88 -15.65 -9.07
C ALA A 103 3.91 -16.84 -9.09
N GLN A 104 3.92 -17.68 -8.05
CA GLN A 104 3.10 -18.89 -8.01
C GLN A 104 1.70 -18.66 -7.44
N ASP A 105 1.58 -17.85 -6.40
CA ASP A 105 0.37 -17.76 -5.58
C ASP A 105 -0.38 -16.41 -5.73
N VAL A 106 0.16 -15.43 -6.47
CA VAL A 106 -0.47 -14.11 -6.60
C VAL A 106 -0.79 -13.76 -8.06
N HIS A 107 0.17 -13.94 -8.97
CA HIS A 107 0.07 -13.43 -10.35
C HIS A 107 -1.14 -13.99 -11.12
N ASP A 108 -1.44 -15.29 -10.98
CA ASP A 108 -2.46 -15.96 -11.79
C ASP A 108 -3.76 -16.31 -11.02
N HIS A 109 -3.86 -15.85 -9.75
CA HIS A 109 -5.01 -16.20 -8.91
C HIS A 109 -6.11 -15.14 -8.90
N LEU A 110 -7.07 -15.28 -9.81
CA LEU A 110 -8.28 -14.45 -9.89
C LEU A 110 -9.14 -14.48 -8.62
N GLU A 111 -8.93 -15.48 -7.78
CA GLU A 111 -9.69 -15.66 -6.55
C GLU A 111 -9.11 -14.94 -5.34
N LEU A 112 -7.88 -14.42 -5.46
CA LEU A 112 -7.20 -13.70 -4.38
C LEU A 112 -7.73 -12.26 -4.30
N HIS A 113 -8.36 -11.92 -3.19
CA HIS A 113 -8.87 -10.56 -2.94
C HIS A 113 -8.04 -9.79 -1.91
N THR A 114 -7.33 -10.50 -1.06
CA THR A 114 -6.55 -9.88 0.02
C THR A 114 -5.21 -10.57 0.19
N LEU A 115 -4.15 -9.79 0.10
CA LEU A 115 -2.79 -10.20 0.42
C LEU A 115 -2.37 -9.50 1.70
N ILE A 116 -1.85 -10.25 2.68
CA ILE A 116 -1.41 -9.69 3.97
C ILE A 116 0.06 -10.00 4.17
N PHE A 117 0.86 -8.98 4.41
CA PHE A 117 2.28 -9.09 4.74
C PHE A 117 2.47 -8.89 6.24
N ILE A 118 3.14 -9.83 6.91
CA ILE A 118 3.48 -9.77 8.34
C ILE A 118 4.99 -9.69 8.50
N ASN A 119 5.47 -8.58 9.06
CA ASN A 119 6.89 -8.23 9.17
C ASN A 119 7.62 -8.29 7.82
N LEU A 120 6.97 -7.80 6.79
CA LEU A 120 7.43 -7.81 5.41
C LEU A 120 6.85 -6.60 4.68
N GLY A 121 7.66 -5.96 3.84
CA GLY A 121 7.18 -5.00 2.85
C GLY A 121 7.46 -3.53 3.15
N SER A 122 7.69 -3.13 4.40
CA SER A 122 7.93 -1.71 4.74
C SER A 122 9.12 -1.09 4.00
N LEU A 123 10.19 -1.86 3.80
CA LEU A 123 11.44 -1.43 3.18
C LEU A 123 11.42 -1.51 1.64
N LEU A 124 10.47 -2.25 1.06
CA LEU A 124 10.41 -2.52 -0.38
C LEU A 124 9.58 -1.45 -1.10
N PRO A 125 9.93 -1.06 -2.34
CA PRO A 125 9.04 -0.31 -3.22
C PRO A 125 7.93 -1.25 -3.72
N LEU A 126 6.85 -1.36 -2.95
CA LEU A 126 5.77 -2.33 -3.20
C LEU A 126 5.07 -2.15 -4.55
N PRO A 127 4.81 -0.91 -5.04
CA PRO A 127 4.19 -0.69 -6.35
C PRO A 127 4.97 -1.33 -7.50
N GLU A 128 6.30 -1.39 -7.37
CA GLU A 128 7.20 -1.94 -8.39
C GLU A 128 7.50 -3.43 -8.17
N THR A 129 7.43 -3.87 -6.90
CA THR A 129 7.90 -5.22 -6.50
C THR A 129 6.79 -6.25 -6.48
N VAL A 130 5.55 -5.82 -6.18
CA VAL A 130 4.41 -6.72 -5.98
C VAL A 130 3.38 -6.51 -7.09
N PRO A 131 3.29 -7.42 -8.07
CA PRO A 131 2.27 -7.36 -9.11
C PRO A 131 0.91 -7.74 -8.52
N LEU A 132 0.14 -6.74 -8.06
CA LEU A 132 -1.19 -6.98 -7.51
C LEU A 132 -2.24 -7.09 -8.62
N PRO A 133 -3.13 -8.10 -8.57
CA PRO A 133 -4.35 -8.10 -9.38
C PRO A 133 -5.21 -6.86 -9.08
N PRO A 134 -5.93 -6.30 -10.06
CA PRO A 134 -6.69 -5.05 -9.90
C PRO A 134 -7.76 -5.07 -8.80
N HIS A 135 -8.23 -6.26 -8.43
CA HIS A 135 -9.25 -6.47 -7.39
C HIS A 135 -8.64 -6.88 -6.04
N CYS A 136 -7.32 -7.01 -5.96
CA CYS A 136 -6.62 -7.44 -4.75
C CYS A 136 -6.10 -6.24 -3.95
N THR A 137 -6.28 -6.30 -2.63
CA THR A 137 -5.75 -5.31 -1.69
C THR A 137 -4.59 -5.91 -0.90
N LEU A 138 -3.46 -5.22 -0.85
CA LEU A 138 -2.30 -5.59 -0.04
C LEU A 138 -2.33 -4.86 1.30
N HIS A 139 -2.37 -5.61 2.40
CA HIS A 139 -2.21 -5.07 3.75
C HIS A 139 -0.78 -5.32 4.24
N VAL A 140 -0.08 -4.26 4.64
CA VAL A 140 1.30 -4.30 5.14
C VAL A 140 1.30 -4.01 6.63
N ILE A 141 1.63 -5.02 7.42
CA ILE A 141 1.72 -4.97 8.88
C ILE A 141 3.16 -5.30 9.24
N ASP A 142 3.99 -4.26 9.41
CA ASP A 142 5.44 -4.43 9.49
C ASP A 142 6.05 -3.53 10.55
N SER A 143 6.92 -4.10 11.37
CA SER A 143 7.67 -3.37 12.41
C SER A 143 8.96 -2.75 11.90
N HIS A 144 9.45 -3.13 10.71
CA HIS A 144 10.71 -2.61 10.17
C HIS A 144 10.59 -1.16 9.69
N ARG A 145 11.66 -0.41 9.91
CA ARG A 145 11.82 0.99 9.50
C ARG A 145 13.21 1.18 8.87
N PRO A 146 13.39 2.20 7.99
CA PRO A 146 12.43 3.22 7.58
C PRO A 146 11.32 2.66 6.67
N TRP A 147 10.15 3.30 6.65
CA TRP A 147 9.17 3.05 5.61
C TRP A 147 9.72 3.47 4.25
N ASN A 148 9.48 2.67 3.23
CA ASN A 148 9.64 3.16 1.86
C ASN A 148 8.53 4.19 1.58
N LEU A 149 8.92 5.44 1.34
CA LEU A 149 7.97 6.55 1.23
C LEU A 149 7.05 6.45 0.01
N SER A 150 7.47 5.73 -1.04
CA SER A 150 6.60 5.46 -2.19
C SER A 150 5.36 4.64 -1.81
N ASN A 151 5.46 3.75 -0.82
CA ASN A 151 4.32 2.97 -0.33
C ASN A 151 3.28 3.81 0.40
N LEU A 152 3.69 4.98 0.92
CA LEU A 152 2.88 5.84 1.76
C LEU A 152 2.27 7.01 0.99
N PHE A 153 3.06 7.64 0.13
CA PHE A 153 2.79 8.99 -0.39
C PHE A 153 2.77 9.08 -1.92
N ALA A 154 3.19 8.04 -2.66
CA ALA A 154 3.11 8.08 -4.11
C ALA A 154 1.65 8.18 -4.59
N THR A 155 1.43 9.02 -5.61
CA THR A 155 0.11 9.31 -6.14
C THR A 155 -0.38 8.34 -7.21
N SER A 156 0.43 7.32 -7.57
CA SER A 156 0.05 6.32 -8.55
C SER A 156 -1.18 5.50 -8.11
N GLY A 157 -2.12 5.22 -9.02
CA GLY A 157 -3.33 4.46 -8.73
C GLY A 157 -3.11 3.06 -8.15
N ILE A 158 -1.90 2.48 -8.29
CA ILE A 158 -1.52 1.21 -7.66
C ILE A 158 -1.47 1.35 -6.14
N ASN A 159 -1.11 2.52 -5.62
CA ASN A 159 -1.06 2.77 -4.18
C ASN A 159 -2.43 2.72 -3.48
N ASP A 160 -3.52 2.88 -4.20
CA ASP A 160 -4.87 2.77 -3.64
C ASP A 160 -5.16 1.35 -3.15
N HIS A 161 -4.48 0.35 -3.72
CA HIS A 161 -4.59 -1.05 -3.34
C HIS A 161 -3.59 -1.47 -2.25
N ILE A 162 -2.65 -0.60 -1.86
CA ILE A 162 -1.65 -0.85 -0.81
C ILE A 162 -2.07 -0.15 0.47
N TRP A 163 -2.36 -0.93 1.51
CA TRP A 163 -2.84 -0.45 2.80
C TRP A 163 -1.77 -0.69 3.88
N VAL A 164 -1.10 0.38 4.28
CA VAL A 164 -0.04 0.34 5.28
C VAL A 164 -0.61 0.59 6.66
N TRP A 165 -0.38 -0.34 7.59
CA TRP A 165 -0.86 -0.24 8.96
C TRP A 165 0.13 0.59 9.79
N ASP A 166 -0.31 1.79 10.18
CA ASP A 166 0.48 2.73 10.95
C ASP A 166 0.42 2.40 12.45
N ASP A 167 1.57 2.43 13.10
CA ASP A 167 1.73 2.33 14.55
C ASP A 167 1.75 3.70 15.25
N GLY A 168 1.39 4.77 14.53
CA GLY A 168 1.44 6.16 14.95
C GLY A 168 2.69 6.92 14.47
N ASP A 169 3.68 6.22 13.92
CA ASP A 169 4.92 6.85 13.42
C ASP A 169 4.67 7.73 12.19
N ILE A 170 3.84 7.27 11.25
CA ILE A 170 3.57 8.00 10.00
C ILE A 170 2.91 9.33 10.31
N GLU A 171 1.89 9.30 11.15
CA GLU A 171 1.12 10.50 11.48
C GLU A 171 1.92 11.53 12.28
N HIS A 172 2.73 11.06 13.25
CA HIS A 172 3.37 11.97 14.19
C HIS A 172 4.79 12.38 13.81
N ARG A 173 5.48 11.61 12.96
CA ARG A 173 6.92 11.80 12.71
C ARG A 173 7.30 12.09 11.28
N LEU A 174 6.46 11.72 10.29
CA LEU A 174 6.81 11.81 8.87
C LEU A 174 6.28 13.03 8.14
N GLY A 175 5.81 14.06 8.84
CA GLY A 175 5.21 15.24 8.20
C GLY A 175 6.16 16.00 7.27
N LYS A 176 7.46 16.11 7.63
CA LYS A 176 8.47 16.77 6.78
C LYS A 176 8.89 15.90 5.60
N GLU A 177 9.04 14.62 5.83
CA GLU A 177 9.37 13.62 4.83
C GLU A 177 8.24 13.47 3.80
N ARG A 178 6.99 13.52 4.25
CA ARG A 178 5.81 13.54 3.39
C ARG A 178 5.80 14.77 2.48
N GLU A 179 5.92 15.97 3.06
CA GLU A 179 5.96 17.22 2.30
C GLU A 179 7.07 17.21 1.24
N ALA A 180 8.27 16.78 1.64
CA ALA A 180 9.41 16.69 0.73
C ALA A 180 9.19 15.67 -0.40
N TYR A 181 8.56 14.53 -0.09
CA TYR A 181 8.26 13.48 -1.07
C TYR A 181 7.22 13.96 -2.08
N GLU A 182 6.07 14.46 -1.61
CA GLU A 182 4.96 14.93 -2.45
C GLU A 182 5.41 16.07 -3.38
N ILE A 183 6.20 17.02 -2.88
CA ILE A 183 6.70 18.14 -3.70
C ILE A 183 7.66 17.66 -4.79
N LEU A 184 8.57 16.73 -4.47
CA LEU A 184 9.51 16.21 -5.46
C LEU A 184 8.84 15.31 -6.51
N GLU A 185 7.81 14.56 -6.14
CA GLU A 185 7.04 13.72 -7.06
C GLU A 185 6.30 14.61 -8.09
N PHE A 186 5.62 15.66 -7.65
CA PHE A 186 4.97 16.61 -8.55
C PHE A 186 5.91 17.38 -9.47
N ASP A 187 7.12 17.70 -9.01
CA ASP A 187 8.13 18.37 -9.82
C ASP A 187 8.68 17.45 -10.91
N PHE A 188 8.75 16.15 -10.65
CA PHE A 188 9.18 15.12 -11.61
C PHE A 188 8.12 14.85 -12.68
N GLU A 189 6.84 14.77 -12.30
CA GLU A 189 5.72 14.59 -13.25
C GLU A 189 5.63 15.77 -14.22
N SER A 190 5.87 17.00 -13.77
CA SER A 190 5.85 18.18 -14.64
C SER A 190 6.99 18.20 -15.67
N ASP A 191 8.14 17.60 -15.35
CA ASP A 191 9.27 17.48 -16.29
C ASP A 191 9.01 16.39 -17.36
N SER A 192 8.24 15.34 -17.05
CA SER A 192 7.91 14.27 -18.01
C SER A 192 6.81 14.67 -18.98
N GLU A 193 5.81 15.45 -18.55
CA GLU A 193 4.75 15.95 -19.44
C GLU A 193 5.26 16.96 -20.48
N GLU A 194 6.29 17.77 -20.15
CA GLU A 194 6.88 18.71 -21.12
C GLU A 194 7.75 18.05 -22.18
N SER A 195 8.26 16.83 -21.96
CA SER A 195 9.09 16.08 -22.92
C SER A 195 8.28 15.30 -23.97
N GLU A 196 6.99 15.08 -23.75
CA GLU A 196 6.10 14.42 -24.71
C GLU A 196 5.44 15.39 -25.70
N ASP A 197 5.43 16.70 -25.44
CA ASP A 197 4.82 17.72 -26.30
C ASP A 197 5.79 18.32 -27.34
N GLU A 198 7.05 17.85 -27.46
CA GLU A 198 8.03 18.34 -28.46
C GLU A 198 8.14 17.50 -29.74
N ASP A 199 7.14 16.69 -30.09
CA ASP A 199 7.03 16.16 -31.46
C ASP A 199 6.57 17.30 -32.42
N GLU A 200 7.56 18.05 -32.93
CA GLU A 200 7.36 19.04 -34.00
C GLU A 200 6.92 18.30 -35.29
N GLU A 201 5.65 18.34 -35.62
CA GLU A 201 5.18 18.05 -36.97
C GLU A 201 5.58 19.23 -37.90
N GLU A 202 6.63 19.05 -38.69
CA GLU A 202 6.93 19.89 -39.84
C GLU A 202 6.01 19.50 -40.99
N ASP A 203 5.18 20.45 -41.46
CA ASP A 203 4.46 20.25 -42.71
C ASP A 203 5.37 20.53 -43.93
N GLU A 204 4.99 19.97 -45.07
CA GLU A 204 5.73 19.93 -46.34
C GLU A 204 6.11 21.32 -46.95
N PHE A 205 5.82 22.43 -46.23
CA PHE A 205 6.06 23.79 -46.69
C PHE A 205 6.87 24.67 -45.73
N GLY A 206 7.44 24.17 -44.66
CA GLY A 206 8.40 24.90 -43.82
C GLY A 206 7.82 26.16 -43.10
N LYS A 207 6.51 26.24 -42.88
CA LYS A 207 5.87 27.38 -42.22
C LYS A 207 5.35 27.00 -40.85
N ARG A 208 6.01 27.50 -39.81
CA ARG A 208 5.60 27.31 -38.39
C ARG A 208 4.19 27.90 -38.18
N ILE A 209 3.21 27.02 -38.00
CA ILE A 209 1.87 27.38 -37.58
C ILE A 209 1.80 27.27 -36.07
N ARG A 210 1.80 28.44 -35.39
CA ARG A 210 1.47 28.48 -33.94
C ARG A 210 -0.04 28.37 -33.81
N THR A 211 -0.52 27.14 -33.52
CA THR A 211 -1.89 26.95 -33.06
C THR A 211 -2.01 27.53 -31.65
N HIS A 212 -2.78 28.57 -31.51
CA HIS A 212 -3.17 29.13 -30.21
C HIS A 212 -4.08 28.11 -29.50
N SER A 213 -3.50 27.29 -28.64
CA SER A 213 -4.25 26.60 -27.61
C SER A 213 -4.70 27.61 -26.55
N PRO A 214 -5.93 27.49 -26.00
CA PRO A 214 -6.41 28.42 -24.97
C PRO A 214 -5.49 28.32 -23.73
N PRO A 215 -5.33 29.44 -22.98
CA PRO A 215 -4.42 29.48 -21.84
C PRO A 215 -4.83 28.43 -20.81
N ARG A 216 -4.04 27.35 -20.67
CA ARG A 216 -4.15 26.40 -19.58
C ARG A 216 -3.91 27.12 -18.26
N GLU A 217 -4.86 27.01 -17.36
CA GLU A 217 -4.81 27.58 -16.03
C GLU A 217 -3.59 27.08 -15.27
N THR A 218 -2.85 28.04 -14.72
CA THR A 218 -1.80 27.93 -13.71
C THR A 218 -0.65 26.97 -14.00
N LYS A 219 0.36 27.43 -14.75
CA LYS A 219 1.75 26.97 -14.62
C LYS A 219 2.17 27.13 -13.16
N ARG A 220 2.12 26.06 -12.37
CA ARG A 220 2.74 26.05 -11.05
C ARG A 220 4.23 26.29 -11.24
N ALA A 221 4.78 27.26 -10.49
CA ALA A 221 6.17 27.65 -10.60
C ALA A 221 7.06 26.43 -10.35
N ARG A 222 7.96 26.12 -11.28
CA ARG A 222 9.03 25.12 -11.10
C ARG A 222 9.78 25.41 -9.80
N LEU A 223 10.11 24.35 -9.06
CA LEU A 223 10.92 24.48 -7.86
C LEU A 223 12.29 25.08 -8.19
N ASP A 224 12.73 26.03 -7.37
CA ASP A 224 14.10 26.51 -7.42
C ASP A 224 15.06 25.36 -7.15
N PRO A 225 16.20 25.23 -7.89
CA PRO A 225 17.20 24.21 -7.66
C PRO A 225 17.67 24.07 -6.20
N SER A 226 17.73 25.19 -5.46
CA SER A 226 18.09 25.20 -4.04
C SER A 226 17.00 24.56 -3.17
N GLN A 227 15.74 24.78 -3.46
CA GLN A 227 14.60 24.16 -2.77
C GLN A 227 14.55 22.66 -3.06
N ARG A 228 14.72 22.27 -4.34
CA ARG A 228 14.80 20.88 -4.75
C ARG A 228 15.90 20.13 -4.01
N GLN A 229 17.10 20.74 -3.88
CA GLN A 229 18.21 20.19 -3.13
C GLN A 229 17.88 20.03 -1.63
N SER A 230 17.19 21.01 -1.04
CA SER A 230 16.75 20.97 0.35
C SER A 230 15.80 19.81 0.62
N TYR A 231 14.79 19.59 -0.23
CA TYR A 231 13.88 18.46 -0.08
C TYR A 231 14.57 17.10 -0.28
N ARG A 232 15.46 16.99 -1.27
CA ARG A 232 16.29 15.79 -1.44
C ARG A 232 17.15 15.50 -0.21
N ALA A 233 17.69 16.53 0.44
CA ALA A 233 18.48 16.37 1.67
C ALA A 233 17.65 15.86 2.85
N ILE A 234 16.37 16.25 2.96
CA ILE A 234 15.44 15.72 3.97
C ILE A 234 15.25 14.22 3.76
N LEU A 235 14.95 13.79 2.53
CA LEU A 235 14.75 12.39 2.22
C LEU A 235 16.02 11.56 2.40
N ALA A 236 17.17 12.08 1.96
CA ALA A 236 18.47 11.43 2.15
C ALA A 236 18.79 11.24 3.64
N LYS A 237 18.51 12.24 4.48
CA LYS A 237 18.68 12.17 5.93
C LYS A 237 17.75 11.14 6.58
N TYR A 238 16.54 10.99 6.07
CA TYR A 238 15.58 9.99 6.55
C TYR A 238 16.13 8.58 6.35
N TYR A 239 16.56 8.24 5.13
CA TYR A 239 17.10 6.92 4.82
C TYR A 239 18.52 6.68 5.41
N ALA A 240 19.30 7.73 5.63
CA ALA A 240 20.61 7.61 6.25
C ALA A 240 20.59 7.21 7.74
N LYS A 241 19.42 7.22 8.39
CA LYS A 241 19.28 6.74 9.78
C LYS A 241 19.54 5.24 9.94
N GLY A 242 19.60 4.50 8.82
CA GLY A 242 19.73 3.04 8.84
C GLY A 242 18.41 2.34 9.15
N ILE A 243 18.49 1.07 9.53
CA ILE A 243 17.33 0.22 9.81
C ILE A 243 17.05 0.22 11.32
N TRP A 244 15.77 0.44 11.69
CA TRP A 244 15.29 0.31 13.09
C TRP A 244 13.94 -0.38 13.11
N THR A 245 13.38 -0.62 14.28
CA THR A 245 12.05 -1.21 14.46
C THR A 245 11.11 -0.22 15.13
N GLY A 246 9.88 -0.15 14.65
CA GLY A 246 8.75 0.51 15.30
C GLY A 246 8.06 -0.42 16.28
N MET A 247 6.73 -0.31 16.38
CA MET A 247 5.93 -1.19 17.22
C MET A 247 5.94 -2.63 16.68
N SER A 248 5.93 -3.61 17.58
CA SER A 248 5.86 -5.01 17.19
C SER A 248 4.55 -5.34 16.48
N THR A 249 4.61 -6.16 15.44
CA THR A 249 3.40 -6.57 14.71
C THR A 249 2.44 -7.37 15.59
N ALA A 250 2.95 -8.12 16.54
CA ALA A 250 2.13 -8.81 17.54
C ALA A 250 1.32 -7.84 18.39
N GLN A 251 1.93 -6.71 18.80
CA GLN A 251 1.23 -5.65 19.54
C GLN A 251 0.17 -4.97 18.66
N MET A 252 0.47 -4.71 17.37
CA MET A 252 -0.51 -4.18 16.43
C MET A 252 -1.72 -5.10 16.29
N MET A 253 -1.50 -6.41 16.18
CA MET A 253 -2.60 -7.40 16.10
C MET A 253 -3.35 -7.53 17.41
N TYR A 254 -2.69 -7.41 18.55
CA TYR A 254 -3.37 -7.33 19.85
C TYR A 254 -4.29 -6.11 19.93
N MET A 255 -3.82 -4.94 19.51
CA MET A 255 -4.64 -3.72 19.46
C MET A 255 -5.82 -3.85 18.49
N LEU A 256 -5.65 -4.56 17.37
CA LEU A 256 -6.78 -4.93 16.51
C LEU A 256 -7.79 -5.77 17.29
N ALA A 257 -7.37 -6.82 18.00
CA ALA A 257 -8.26 -7.67 18.78
C ALA A 257 -9.03 -6.86 19.85
N VAL A 258 -8.33 -5.96 20.55
CA VAL A 258 -8.95 -5.03 21.52
C VAL A 258 -9.98 -4.12 20.86
N SER A 259 -9.64 -3.53 19.70
CA SER A 259 -10.55 -2.63 18.96
C SER A 259 -11.82 -3.34 18.44
N LEU A 260 -11.74 -4.66 18.26
CA LEU A 260 -12.87 -5.52 17.90
C LEU A 260 -13.64 -6.05 19.13
N GLY A 261 -13.21 -5.72 20.37
CA GLY A 261 -13.79 -6.26 21.59
C GLY A 261 -13.51 -7.75 21.83
N ARG A 262 -12.38 -8.26 21.32
CA ARG A 262 -12.00 -9.69 21.33
C ARG A 262 -10.64 -9.89 22.01
N SER A 263 -10.49 -9.42 23.24
CA SER A 263 -9.27 -9.57 24.05
C SER A 263 -9.28 -10.82 24.91
#